data_26390eb085e147c4bf35fc62c6d6e471
#
_entry.id   26390eb085e147c4bf35fc62c6d6e471
#
_cell.length_a   1.000
_cell.length_b   1.000
_cell.length_c   1.000
_cell.angle_alpha   90.00
_cell.angle_beta   90.00
_cell.angle_gamma   90.00
#
_symmetry.space_group_name_H-M   'P 1'
#
loop_
_entity.id
_entity.type
_entity.pdbx_description
1 polymer ?
#
loop_
_entity_poly.entity_id
_entity_poly.type
_entity_poly.pdbx_seq_one_letter_code
_entity_poly.pdbx_strand_id
1 'polypeptide(L)'
;DLAVLPRHWWEGQDSQGRQRDVRSPTLERPLGSGPYRIAGFSAGSHVIWERVEDYWGIDHPTQIGQNNFDEYRIEYFLDLTVMFEAFKGDQFDWWSENQARRWATAYDFPAVQEGRVIRELFPQDYNGSGVLVGFIMNLRRDKFADPLVREAMNYAFDFEWSNKTLFHDAYSRTESYFSNSELASRGLPEGEELKILEQFRGQIPDEVFTTEYKAPVTDGSGSNRANLRKALELLQEAGWTVKGGRLTNASGQPFSFEILLSSPAFERVALPYVRNLERLGIQASVRTVDTAQYQNRSDNFDFDMTVDVWGQSLSPGNEQRDFWGASRRDEPGSRNTAGIADPVIDQLIDLVIQAPDRDSLIVRTRALDRVLLWGHYVVPHWHIRAFRTVYWDKFGQPEIAPKYALGFSDTWWIDPAKAERVNAFRRRASN
;
A
#
# COMPACT_ATOMS: atom_id res chain seq x y z
N ASP A 1 2.35 -13.31 8.97
CA ASP A 1 3.31 -13.37 10.08
C ASP A 1 2.77 -14.27 11.18
N LEU A 2 3.59 -15.17 11.71
CA LEU A 2 3.24 -15.98 12.86
C LEU A 2 3.64 -15.26 14.14
N ALA A 3 2.67 -14.82 14.94
CA ALA A 3 2.93 -14.24 16.24
C ALA A 3 3.37 -15.33 17.24
N VAL A 4 4.50 -15.11 17.91
CA VAL A 4 4.93 -15.95 19.04
C VAL A 4 4.20 -15.47 20.28
N LEU A 5 3.31 -16.30 20.80
CA LEU A 5 2.46 -15.97 21.92
C LEU A 5 2.91 -16.67 23.21
N PRO A 6 2.82 -16.04 24.41
CA PRO A 6 3.18 -16.66 25.67
C PRO A 6 2.14 -17.71 26.07
N ARG A 7 2.46 -18.99 25.88
CA ARG A 7 1.58 -20.11 26.12
C ARG A 7 0.95 -20.09 27.52
N HIS A 8 1.76 -19.84 28.54
CA HIS A 8 1.29 -19.80 29.95
C HIS A 8 0.22 -18.73 30.20
N TRP A 9 0.20 -17.65 29.43
CA TRP A 9 -0.83 -16.62 29.50
C TRP A 9 -2.07 -17.04 28.72
N TRP A 10 -1.91 -17.47 27.46
CA TRP A 10 -3.02 -17.82 26.57
C TRP A 10 -3.75 -19.12 26.99
N GLU A 11 -3.04 -20.08 27.59
CA GLU A 11 -3.66 -21.28 28.19
C GLU A 11 -4.15 -21.05 29.62
N GLY A 12 -3.99 -19.86 30.17
CA GLY A 12 -4.49 -19.46 31.48
C GLY A 12 -5.94 -18.96 31.44
N GLN A 13 -6.46 -18.63 32.62
CA GLN A 13 -7.78 -18.05 32.78
C GLN A 13 -7.71 -16.52 32.78
N ASP A 14 -8.78 -15.87 32.30
CA ASP A 14 -8.97 -14.43 32.37
C ASP A 14 -9.29 -13.97 33.81
N SER A 15 -9.46 -12.65 34.01
CA SER A 15 -9.80 -12.07 35.32
C SER A 15 -11.16 -12.51 35.87
N GLN A 16 -11.98 -13.18 35.08
CA GLN A 16 -13.29 -13.73 35.46
C GLN A 16 -13.24 -15.26 35.67
N GLY A 17 -12.05 -15.87 35.57
CA GLY A 17 -11.87 -17.31 35.73
C GLY A 17 -12.25 -18.15 34.49
N ARG A 18 -12.46 -17.52 33.34
CA ARG A 18 -12.78 -18.20 32.11
C ARG A 18 -11.50 -18.53 31.35
N GLN A 19 -11.45 -19.70 30.74
CA GLN A 19 -10.34 -20.09 29.84
C GLN A 19 -10.21 -19.09 28.69
N ARG A 20 -9.00 -18.54 28.48
CA ARG A 20 -8.73 -17.71 27.31
C ARG A 20 -8.80 -18.53 26.02
N ASP A 21 -9.31 -17.94 24.97
CA ASP A 21 -9.28 -18.51 23.61
C ASP A 21 -8.58 -17.52 22.68
N VAL A 22 -7.41 -17.89 22.17
CA VAL A 22 -6.60 -17.07 21.26
C VAL A 22 -7.34 -16.71 19.96
N ARG A 23 -8.39 -17.46 19.62
CA ARG A 23 -9.22 -17.22 18.41
C ARG A 23 -10.33 -16.22 18.66
N SER A 24 -10.58 -15.85 19.90
CA SER A 24 -11.65 -14.93 20.29
C SER A 24 -11.10 -13.53 20.56
N PRO A 25 -11.78 -12.45 20.07
CA PRO A 25 -11.40 -11.09 20.42
C PRO A 25 -11.49 -10.87 21.94
N THR A 26 -10.54 -10.14 22.48
CA THR A 26 -10.51 -9.79 23.90
C THR A 26 -10.13 -8.33 24.10
N LEU A 27 -10.65 -7.72 25.16
CA LEU A 27 -10.23 -6.42 25.70
C LEU A 27 -9.29 -6.56 26.91
N GLU A 28 -8.89 -7.78 27.24
CA GLU A 28 -7.89 -8.02 28.28
C GLU A 28 -6.51 -7.61 27.76
N ARG A 29 -5.72 -6.94 28.61
CA ARG A 29 -4.37 -6.51 28.22
C ARG A 29 -3.49 -7.72 27.99
N PRO A 30 -2.92 -7.92 26.80
CA PRO A 30 -2.10 -9.08 26.50
C PRO A 30 -0.75 -9.01 27.24
N LEU A 31 -0.21 -10.15 27.60
CA LEU A 31 1.17 -10.26 28.04
C LEU A 31 2.08 -10.24 26.78
N GLY A 32 2.92 -9.22 26.69
CA GLY A 32 3.93 -9.06 25.64
C GLY A 32 5.35 -9.18 26.19
N SER A 33 6.32 -9.25 25.30
CA SER A 33 7.76 -9.24 25.62
C SER A 33 8.49 -8.01 25.05
N GLY A 34 7.74 -7.04 24.52
CA GLY A 34 8.29 -5.82 23.93
C GLY A 34 8.64 -4.74 24.96
N PRO A 35 9.26 -3.63 24.49
CA PRO A 35 9.67 -2.52 25.36
C PRO A 35 8.51 -1.68 25.87
N TYR A 36 7.31 -1.87 25.35
CA TYR A 36 6.09 -1.19 25.79
C TYR A 36 4.98 -2.18 26.14
N ARG A 37 4.12 -1.79 27.08
CA ARG A 37 2.91 -2.52 27.43
C ARG A 37 1.69 -1.59 27.43
N ILE A 38 0.49 -2.12 27.24
CA ILE A 38 -0.74 -1.34 27.32
C ILE A 38 -0.99 -0.92 28.75
N ALA A 39 -0.89 0.37 29.05
CA ALA A 39 -1.21 0.97 30.35
C ALA A 39 -2.71 1.19 30.50
N GLY A 40 -3.39 1.63 29.44
CA GLY A 40 -4.81 1.92 29.43
C GLY A 40 -5.39 2.00 28.03
N PHE A 41 -6.72 1.96 27.94
CA PHE A 41 -7.41 2.23 26.68
C PHE A 41 -8.87 2.63 26.92
N SER A 42 -9.44 3.30 25.95
CA SER A 42 -10.88 3.50 25.79
C SER A 42 -11.27 3.03 24.40
N ALA A 43 -12.10 1.98 24.32
CA ALA A 43 -12.45 1.35 23.05
C ALA A 43 -13.02 2.37 22.07
N GLY A 44 -12.47 2.38 20.83
CA GLY A 44 -12.85 3.32 19.79
C GLY A 44 -12.34 4.76 19.96
N SER A 45 -11.61 5.07 21.03
CA SER A 45 -11.07 6.40 21.32
C SER A 45 -9.55 6.42 21.34
N HIS A 46 -8.93 5.69 22.27
CA HIS A 46 -7.47 5.72 22.42
C HIS A 46 -6.90 4.46 23.07
N VAL A 47 -5.59 4.26 22.86
CA VAL A 47 -4.75 3.29 23.57
C VAL A 47 -3.52 4.01 24.11
N ILE A 48 -3.17 3.73 25.37
CA ILE A 48 -2.00 4.27 26.05
C ILE A 48 -0.99 3.14 26.25
N TRP A 49 0.24 3.38 25.84
CA TRP A 49 1.37 2.49 25.99
C TRP A 49 2.36 3.12 26.95
N GLU A 50 2.84 2.34 27.93
CA GLU A 50 3.90 2.75 28.85
C GLU A 50 5.15 1.92 28.64
N ARG A 51 6.31 2.52 28.81
CA ARG A 51 7.59 1.84 28.69
C ARG A 51 7.78 0.85 29.84
N VAL A 52 8.32 -0.32 29.51
CA VAL A 52 8.69 -1.35 30.49
C VAL A 52 10.09 -1.04 31.02
N GLU A 53 10.19 -0.64 32.29
CA GLU A 53 11.46 -0.20 32.88
C GLU A 53 12.49 -1.32 33.00
N ASP A 54 12.05 -2.54 33.23
CA ASP A 54 12.85 -3.76 33.31
C ASP A 54 12.84 -4.59 32.02
N TYR A 55 12.71 -3.91 30.88
CA TYR A 55 12.70 -4.58 29.58
C TYR A 55 13.97 -5.42 29.38
N TRP A 56 13.82 -6.70 29.14
CA TRP A 56 14.91 -7.67 29.01
C TRP A 56 15.95 -7.34 27.94
N GLY A 57 15.54 -6.60 26.89
CA GLY A 57 16.39 -6.23 25.78
C GLY A 57 17.02 -4.85 25.88
N ILE A 58 16.90 -4.14 27.01
CA ILE A 58 17.33 -2.74 27.15
C ILE A 58 18.82 -2.52 26.84
N ASP A 59 19.67 -3.48 27.19
CA ASP A 59 21.11 -3.45 26.94
C ASP A 59 21.52 -4.13 25.63
N HIS A 60 20.55 -4.62 24.85
CA HIS A 60 20.87 -5.28 23.59
C HIS A 60 21.36 -4.23 22.56
N PRO A 61 22.44 -4.49 21.81
CA PRO A 61 23.03 -3.51 20.89
C PRO A 61 22.04 -2.90 19.88
N THR A 62 20.99 -3.64 19.49
CA THR A 62 19.95 -3.16 18.56
C THR A 62 18.91 -2.28 19.24
N GLN A 63 18.90 -2.19 20.56
CA GLN A 63 17.92 -1.41 21.33
C GLN A 63 18.52 -0.12 21.93
N ILE A 64 19.85 0.03 21.89
CA ILE A 64 20.53 1.22 22.40
C ILE A 64 20.08 2.44 21.61
N GLY A 65 19.57 3.48 22.32
CA GLY A 65 19.06 4.71 21.71
C GLY A 65 17.66 4.60 21.13
N GLN A 66 16.96 3.50 21.40
CA GLN A 66 15.55 3.30 21.03
C GLN A 66 14.62 3.38 22.24
N ASN A 67 13.31 3.45 21.96
CA ASN A 67 12.25 3.41 22.97
C ASN A 67 12.35 4.54 24.00
N ASN A 68 12.57 5.77 23.52
CA ASN A 68 12.90 6.93 24.35
C ASN A 68 11.68 7.62 24.98
N PHE A 69 10.46 7.27 24.61
CA PHE A 69 9.25 7.82 25.23
C PHE A 69 8.88 6.99 26.47
N ASP A 70 8.50 7.65 27.58
CA ASP A 70 7.99 6.96 28.76
C ASP A 70 6.58 6.44 28.54
N GLU A 71 5.78 7.23 27.82
CA GLU A 71 4.41 6.91 27.42
C GLU A 71 4.16 7.42 26.00
N TYR A 72 3.41 6.68 25.19
CA TYR A 72 2.80 7.21 23.99
C TYR A 72 1.34 6.79 23.89
N ARG A 73 0.54 7.70 23.36
CA ARG A 73 -0.90 7.55 23.22
C ARG A 73 -1.30 7.59 21.76
N ILE A 74 -2.06 6.59 21.34
CA ILE A 74 -2.63 6.53 19.98
C ILE A 74 -4.08 6.94 20.08
N GLU A 75 -4.44 8.04 19.42
CA GLU A 75 -5.81 8.54 19.29
C GLU A 75 -6.47 8.02 18.01
N TYR A 76 -7.71 7.57 18.10
CA TYR A 76 -8.50 7.11 16.96
C TYR A 76 -9.57 8.12 16.60
N PHE A 77 -9.67 8.43 15.32
CA PHE A 77 -10.67 9.34 14.77
C PHE A 77 -11.44 8.65 13.64
N LEU A 78 -12.76 8.80 13.66
CA LEU A 78 -13.63 8.28 12.59
C LEU A 78 -13.59 9.15 11.33
N ASP A 79 -13.26 10.43 11.47
CA ASP A 79 -13.21 11.39 10.37
C ASP A 79 -11.85 12.11 10.34
N LEU A 80 -11.22 12.12 9.15
CA LEU A 80 -9.90 12.72 8.95
C LEU A 80 -9.91 14.26 9.01
N THR A 81 -11.04 14.90 8.83
CA THR A 81 -11.17 16.36 8.98
C THR A 81 -11.21 16.72 10.45
N VAL A 82 -12.00 15.99 11.24
CA VAL A 82 -12.02 16.13 12.71
C VAL A 82 -10.65 15.89 13.30
N MET A 83 -9.95 14.85 12.86
CA MET A 83 -8.58 14.57 13.29
C MET A 83 -7.62 15.72 12.95
N PHE A 84 -7.71 16.31 11.76
CA PHE A 84 -6.86 17.43 11.37
C PHE A 84 -7.11 18.67 12.22
N GLU A 85 -8.38 18.98 12.55
CA GLU A 85 -8.71 20.07 13.48
C GLU A 85 -8.22 19.78 14.91
N ALA A 86 -8.32 18.52 15.37
CA ALA A 86 -7.76 18.09 16.65
C ALA A 86 -6.24 18.28 16.71
N PHE A 87 -5.50 17.95 15.62
CA PHE A 87 -4.07 18.22 15.50
C PHE A 87 -3.75 19.72 15.59
N LYS A 88 -4.50 20.56 14.87
CA LYS A 88 -4.36 22.03 14.94
C LYS A 88 -4.64 22.58 16.36
N GLY A 89 -5.57 21.91 17.07
CA GLY A 89 -5.90 22.18 18.46
C GLY A 89 -4.92 21.56 19.48
N ASP A 90 -3.81 20.97 19.03
CA ASP A 90 -2.77 20.37 19.87
C ASP A 90 -3.28 19.24 20.79
N GLN A 91 -4.25 18.44 20.28
CA GLN A 91 -4.75 17.27 21.01
C GLN A 91 -3.84 16.06 20.89
N PHE A 92 -2.97 16.02 19.87
CA PHE A 92 -1.91 15.03 19.70
C PHE A 92 -0.72 15.66 18.96
N ASP A 93 0.45 15.02 19.06
CA ASP A 93 1.73 15.66 18.80
C ASP A 93 2.33 15.39 17.44
N TRP A 94 2.00 14.26 16.81
CA TRP A 94 2.64 13.76 15.60
C TRP A 94 1.62 13.10 14.66
N TRP A 95 1.87 13.26 13.36
CA TRP A 95 0.97 12.74 12.35
C TRP A 95 1.70 12.55 11.01
N SER A 96 1.40 11.43 10.31
CA SER A 96 1.84 11.17 8.94
C SER A 96 0.73 11.55 7.96
N GLU A 97 0.95 12.58 7.15
CA GLU A 97 -0.06 13.10 6.23
C GLU A 97 -0.12 12.30 4.92
N ASN A 98 -1.16 11.53 4.74
CA ASN A 98 -1.36 10.69 3.56
C ASN A 98 -2.08 11.42 2.40
N GLN A 99 -2.66 12.59 2.63
CA GLN A 99 -3.40 13.33 1.62
C GLN A 99 -2.53 14.39 0.95
N ALA A 100 -2.15 14.17 -0.31
CA ALA A 100 -1.36 15.13 -1.09
C ALA A 100 -1.98 16.53 -1.16
N ARG A 101 -3.31 16.62 -1.34
CA ARG A 101 -4.02 17.90 -1.36
C ARG A 101 -3.89 18.64 -0.04
N ARG A 102 -4.15 17.97 1.09
CA ARG A 102 -4.04 18.60 2.42
C ARG A 102 -2.60 19.06 2.67
N TRP A 103 -1.62 18.20 2.35
CA TRP A 103 -0.20 18.57 2.42
C TRP A 103 0.13 19.83 1.62
N ALA A 104 -0.42 19.97 0.43
CA ALA A 104 -0.15 21.11 -0.44
C ALA A 104 -0.86 22.40 -0.01
N THR A 105 -2.05 22.33 0.61
CA THR A 105 -2.94 23.50 0.72
C THR A 105 -3.46 23.83 2.11
N ALA A 106 -3.27 22.97 3.13
CA ALA A 106 -3.94 23.16 4.41
C ALA A 106 -3.00 23.46 5.60
N TYR A 107 -1.69 23.45 5.40
CA TYR A 107 -0.69 23.67 6.43
C TYR A 107 -0.15 25.10 6.41
N ASP A 108 -1.06 26.08 6.44
CA ASP A 108 -0.75 27.52 6.49
C ASP A 108 -1.28 28.22 7.76
N PHE A 109 -1.73 27.44 8.75
CA PHE A 109 -2.29 27.97 10.00
C PHE A 109 -1.18 28.55 10.93
N PRO A 110 -1.53 29.40 11.91
CA PRO A 110 -0.58 30.18 12.70
C PRO A 110 0.54 29.35 13.35
N ALA A 111 0.25 28.18 13.88
CA ALA A 111 1.28 27.37 14.54
C ALA A 111 2.38 26.86 13.56
N VAL A 112 2.06 26.67 12.28
CA VAL A 112 3.06 26.36 11.23
C VAL A 112 3.85 27.61 10.88
N GLN A 113 3.17 28.76 10.70
CA GLN A 113 3.84 30.02 10.35
C GLN A 113 4.79 30.50 11.45
N GLU A 114 4.49 30.21 12.70
CA GLU A 114 5.30 30.55 13.87
C GLU A 114 6.37 29.49 14.21
N GLY A 115 6.46 28.41 13.43
CA GLY A 115 7.45 27.34 13.66
C GLY A 115 7.17 26.47 14.89
N ARG A 116 5.97 26.50 15.44
CA ARG A 116 5.55 25.62 16.54
C ARG A 116 5.10 24.24 16.06
N VAL A 117 4.62 24.19 14.83
CA VAL A 117 4.35 22.95 14.09
C VAL A 117 5.35 22.86 12.94
N ILE A 118 6.07 21.77 12.92
CA ILE A 118 7.04 21.46 11.86
C ILE A 118 6.35 20.60 10.80
N ARG A 119 6.61 20.93 9.55
CA ARG A 119 6.16 20.20 8.39
C ARG A 119 7.40 19.76 7.62
N GLU A 120 7.65 18.47 7.57
CA GLU A 120 8.90 17.91 7.06
C GLU A 120 8.68 16.74 6.12
N LEU A 121 9.52 16.64 5.10
CA LEU A 121 9.60 15.51 4.19
C LEU A 121 10.84 14.69 4.52
N PHE A 122 10.65 13.45 4.97
CA PHE A 122 11.74 12.51 5.17
C PHE A 122 11.88 11.64 3.92
N PRO A 123 13.02 11.71 3.20
CA PRO A 123 13.26 10.84 2.03
C PRO A 123 13.14 9.37 2.38
N GLN A 124 12.60 8.60 1.46
CA GLN A 124 12.42 7.15 1.58
C GLN A 124 13.07 6.46 0.40
N ASP A 125 14.37 6.19 0.49
CA ASP A 125 15.06 5.45 -0.58
C ASP A 125 14.84 3.93 -0.48
N TYR A 126 14.49 3.43 0.71
CA TYR A 126 14.32 2.00 0.98
C TYR A 126 13.11 1.69 1.87
N ASN A 127 12.30 2.69 2.16
CA ASN A 127 11.22 2.49 3.11
C ASN A 127 9.93 2.09 2.43
N GLY A 128 9.29 1.12 3.04
CA GLY A 128 8.09 0.55 2.50
C GLY A 128 8.39 0.06 1.10
N SER A 129 9.33 -0.86 1.02
CA SER A 129 9.51 -1.76 -0.10
C SER A 129 8.19 -1.94 -0.83
N GLY A 130 8.18 -1.61 -2.11
CA GLY A 130 7.12 -1.86 -3.03
C GLY A 130 5.71 -1.85 -2.47
N VAL A 131 5.15 -0.67 -2.23
CA VAL A 131 3.70 -0.59 -2.06
C VAL A 131 3.10 -0.42 -3.45
N LEU A 132 2.56 -1.50 -4.00
CA LEU A 132 1.78 -1.40 -5.22
C LEU A 132 0.31 -1.19 -4.86
N VAL A 133 -0.20 -0.02 -5.16
CA VAL A 133 -1.63 0.30 -5.14
C VAL A 133 -2.13 0.32 -6.58
N GLY A 134 -3.29 -0.27 -6.86
CA GLY A 134 -3.83 -0.28 -8.22
C GLY A 134 -5.30 -0.66 -8.31
N PHE A 135 -5.85 -0.54 -9.52
CA PHE A 135 -7.09 -1.22 -9.86
C PHE A 135 -6.76 -2.66 -10.20
N ILE A 136 -7.22 -3.58 -9.35
CA ILE A 136 -6.97 -5.01 -9.48
C ILE A 136 -8.10 -5.62 -10.31
N MET A 137 -7.76 -6.29 -11.39
CA MET A 137 -8.70 -7.02 -12.23
C MET A 137 -8.90 -8.43 -11.68
N ASN A 138 -10.14 -8.82 -11.47
CA ASN A 138 -10.46 -10.18 -11.01
C ASN A 138 -10.45 -11.17 -12.18
N LEU A 139 -9.40 -11.95 -12.30
CA LEU A 139 -9.21 -12.94 -13.35
C LEU A 139 -10.18 -14.14 -13.28
N ARG A 140 -10.95 -14.24 -12.19
CA ARG A 140 -12.06 -15.19 -12.10
C ARG A 140 -13.26 -14.80 -12.96
N ARG A 141 -13.23 -13.55 -13.50
CA ARG A 141 -14.21 -13.01 -14.45
C ARG A 141 -13.65 -13.16 -15.88
N ASP A 142 -14.32 -13.89 -16.73
CA ASP A 142 -13.88 -14.21 -18.12
C ASP A 142 -13.43 -12.97 -18.92
N LYS A 143 -14.07 -11.83 -18.68
CA LYS A 143 -13.75 -10.54 -19.33
C LYS A 143 -12.31 -10.08 -19.12
N PHE A 144 -11.63 -10.52 -18.04
CA PHE A 144 -10.25 -10.19 -17.71
C PHE A 144 -9.27 -11.37 -17.89
N ALA A 145 -9.73 -12.49 -18.45
CA ALA A 145 -8.88 -13.66 -18.66
C ALA A 145 -7.79 -13.39 -19.70
N ASP A 146 -8.13 -12.65 -20.78
CA ASP A 146 -7.21 -12.31 -21.86
C ASP A 146 -6.20 -11.23 -21.46
N PRO A 147 -4.87 -11.46 -21.57
CA PRO A 147 -3.85 -10.48 -21.25
C PRO A 147 -3.93 -9.19 -22.11
N LEU A 148 -4.36 -9.25 -23.36
CA LEU A 148 -4.55 -8.07 -24.22
C LEU A 148 -5.63 -7.14 -23.65
N VAL A 149 -6.70 -7.70 -23.08
CA VAL A 149 -7.72 -6.92 -22.39
C VAL A 149 -7.13 -6.23 -21.15
N ARG A 150 -6.33 -6.95 -20.36
CA ARG A 150 -5.69 -6.40 -19.16
C ARG A 150 -4.69 -5.30 -19.50
N GLU A 151 -3.90 -5.48 -20.56
CA GLU A 151 -3.00 -4.46 -21.07
C GLU A 151 -3.79 -3.22 -21.52
N ALA A 152 -4.88 -3.38 -22.25
CA ALA A 152 -5.73 -2.27 -22.71
C ALA A 152 -6.28 -1.44 -21.54
N MET A 153 -6.62 -2.08 -20.38
CA MET A 153 -7.07 -1.37 -19.19
C MET A 153 -6.00 -0.41 -18.66
N ASN A 154 -4.70 -0.77 -18.76
CA ASN A 154 -3.60 0.09 -18.34
C ASN A 154 -3.49 1.37 -19.17
N TYR A 155 -3.74 1.30 -20.47
CA TYR A 155 -3.70 2.47 -21.37
C TYR A 155 -4.86 3.46 -21.10
N ALA A 156 -5.94 3.02 -20.50
CA ALA A 156 -7.07 3.90 -20.16
C ALA A 156 -6.80 4.78 -18.93
N PHE A 157 -5.82 4.46 -18.09
CA PHE A 157 -5.50 5.23 -16.88
C PHE A 157 -4.50 6.36 -17.19
N ASP A 158 -4.94 7.60 -17.01
CA ASP A 158 -4.12 8.81 -17.17
C ASP A 158 -3.51 9.22 -15.82
N PHE A 159 -2.34 8.67 -15.52
CA PHE A 159 -1.64 8.95 -14.28
C PHE A 159 -1.14 10.41 -14.22
N GLU A 160 -0.53 10.92 -15.27
CA GLU A 160 0.09 12.24 -15.27
C GLU A 160 -0.96 13.33 -15.02
N TRP A 161 -2.13 13.22 -15.67
CA TRP A 161 -3.24 14.14 -15.37
C TRP A 161 -3.72 13.99 -13.92
N SER A 162 -3.86 12.76 -13.44
CA SER A 162 -4.28 12.49 -12.05
C SER A 162 -3.28 13.05 -11.06
N ASN A 163 -1.98 12.85 -11.29
CA ASN A 163 -0.91 13.34 -10.45
C ASN A 163 -0.90 14.88 -10.38
N LYS A 164 -0.94 15.51 -11.52
CA LYS A 164 -0.96 16.98 -11.63
C LYS A 164 -2.22 17.61 -11.03
N THR A 165 -3.40 17.06 -11.38
CA THR A 165 -4.69 17.70 -11.06
C THR A 165 -5.20 17.34 -9.68
N LEU A 166 -5.00 16.09 -9.24
CA LEU A 166 -5.55 15.59 -7.97
C LEU A 166 -4.51 15.57 -6.85
N PHE A 167 -3.23 15.45 -7.19
CA PHE A 167 -2.17 15.15 -6.21
C PHE A 167 -1.03 16.18 -6.18
N HIS A 168 -1.12 17.27 -6.95
CA HIS A 168 -0.12 18.35 -6.97
C HIS A 168 1.30 17.84 -7.27
N ASP A 169 1.44 16.92 -8.22
CA ASP A 169 2.69 16.27 -8.64
C ASP A 169 3.46 15.55 -7.51
N ALA A 170 2.74 15.09 -6.51
CA ALA A 170 3.34 14.57 -5.27
C ALA A 170 3.74 13.09 -5.34
N TYR A 171 3.45 12.39 -6.42
CA TYR A 171 3.67 10.95 -6.53
C TYR A 171 4.49 10.57 -7.77
N SER A 172 5.10 9.38 -7.70
CA SER A 172 5.72 8.70 -8.83
C SER A 172 4.83 7.57 -9.32
N ARG A 173 4.81 7.32 -10.64
CA ARG A 173 4.13 6.15 -11.20
C ARG A 173 4.75 4.87 -10.64
N THR A 174 3.92 3.90 -10.29
CA THR A 174 4.40 2.57 -9.88
C THR A 174 4.60 1.72 -11.13
N GLU A 175 5.79 1.16 -11.28
CA GLU A 175 6.22 0.35 -12.43
C GLU A 175 6.83 -0.99 -12.01
N SER A 176 6.62 -1.40 -10.76
CA SER A 176 7.10 -2.67 -10.21
C SER A 176 6.28 -3.04 -8.99
N TYR A 177 6.06 -4.31 -8.75
CA TYR A 177 5.49 -4.82 -7.49
C TYR A 177 6.43 -4.60 -6.30
N PHE A 178 7.70 -4.36 -6.57
CA PHE A 178 8.76 -4.08 -5.59
C PHE A 178 9.33 -2.67 -5.74
N SER A 179 8.54 -1.72 -6.22
CA SER A 179 8.93 -0.32 -6.41
C SER A 179 9.67 0.25 -5.20
N ASN A 180 10.55 1.23 -5.42
CA ASN A 180 11.35 1.88 -4.40
C ASN A 180 12.31 0.94 -3.64
N SER A 181 12.71 -0.17 -4.27
CA SER A 181 13.67 -1.12 -3.71
C SER A 181 14.63 -1.67 -4.77
N GLU A 182 15.69 -2.32 -4.33
CA GLU A 182 16.63 -3.03 -5.20
C GLU A 182 16.04 -4.33 -5.81
N LEU A 183 14.88 -4.75 -5.30
CA LEU A 183 14.16 -5.94 -5.75
C LEU A 183 13.34 -5.67 -7.03
N ALA A 184 13.11 -4.41 -7.39
CA ALA A 184 12.38 -4.03 -8.59
C ALA A 184 13.15 -4.41 -9.86
N SER A 185 12.49 -5.04 -10.81
CA SER A 185 13.01 -5.27 -12.16
C SER A 185 13.17 -3.95 -12.92
N ARG A 186 14.22 -3.81 -13.72
CA ARG A 186 14.50 -2.63 -14.53
C ARG A 186 15.20 -3.03 -15.83
N GLY A 187 15.10 -2.20 -16.85
CA GLY A 187 15.73 -2.46 -18.14
C GLY A 187 15.33 -3.82 -18.73
N LEU A 188 16.24 -4.46 -19.44
CA LEU A 188 16.10 -5.85 -19.90
C LEU A 188 16.71 -6.82 -18.87
N PRO A 189 16.26 -8.08 -18.80
CA PRO A 189 16.89 -9.07 -17.94
C PRO A 189 18.32 -9.39 -18.39
N GLU A 190 19.23 -9.46 -17.44
CA GLU A 190 20.65 -9.76 -17.70
C GLU A 190 21.19 -10.80 -16.70
N GLY A 191 22.36 -11.39 -17.01
CA GLY A 191 23.09 -12.27 -16.12
C GLY A 191 22.26 -13.45 -15.59
N GLU A 192 22.20 -13.63 -14.28
CA GLU A 192 21.45 -14.72 -13.63
C GLU A 192 19.95 -14.56 -13.74
N GLU A 193 19.42 -13.31 -13.75
CA GLU A 193 17.99 -13.05 -13.97
C GLU A 193 17.56 -13.61 -15.33
N LEU A 194 18.32 -13.31 -16.39
CA LEU A 194 18.04 -13.82 -17.72
C LEU A 194 18.10 -15.36 -17.78
N LYS A 195 19.08 -15.99 -17.12
CA LYS A 195 19.19 -17.45 -17.08
C LYS A 195 17.99 -18.13 -16.40
N ILE A 196 17.42 -17.49 -15.36
CA ILE A 196 16.21 -17.97 -14.71
C ILE A 196 15.04 -17.88 -15.68
N LEU A 197 14.83 -16.74 -16.32
CA LEU A 197 13.72 -16.49 -17.23
C LEU A 197 13.78 -17.34 -18.50
N GLU A 198 14.99 -17.63 -19.01
CA GLU A 198 15.19 -18.50 -20.19
C GLU A 198 14.63 -19.92 -20.01
N GLN A 199 14.55 -20.41 -18.77
CA GLN A 199 13.95 -21.71 -18.48
C GLN A 199 12.44 -21.74 -18.77
N PHE A 200 11.81 -20.57 -18.85
CA PHE A 200 10.38 -20.39 -19.10
C PHE A 200 10.07 -19.81 -20.47
N ARG A 201 11.07 -19.72 -21.37
CA ARG A 201 10.87 -19.20 -22.73
C ARG A 201 9.76 -19.98 -23.45
N GLY A 202 8.84 -19.24 -24.08
CA GLY A 202 7.63 -19.81 -24.70
C GLY A 202 6.48 -20.14 -23.74
N GLN A 203 6.68 -19.96 -22.44
CA GLN A 203 5.63 -20.07 -21.40
C GLN A 203 5.27 -18.70 -20.83
N ILE A 204 6.12 -17.71 -20.99
CA ILE A 204 5.92 -16.31 -20.59
C ILE A 204 6.01 -15.42 -21.84
N PRO A 205 5.46 -14.18 -21.80
CA PRO A 205 5.48 -13.25 -22.94
C PRO A 205 6.91 -12.97 -23.43
N ASP A 206 7.10 -12.89 -24.75
CA ASP A 206 8.41 -12.61 -25.35
C ASP A 206 8.93 -11.21 -25.00
N GLU A 207 8.03 -10.29 -24.68
CA GLU A 207 8.32 -8.94 -24.21
C GLU A 207 9.16 -8.93 -22.93
N VAL A 208 9.04 -9.95 -22.08
CA VAL A 208 9.92 -10.16 -20.91
C VAL A 208 11.39 -10.08 -21.27
N PHE A 209 11.76 -10.55 -22.46
CA PHE A 209 13.14 -10.63 -22.94
C PHE A 209 13.56 -9.48 -23.83
N THR A 210 12.60 -8.81 -24.50
CA THR A 210 12.86 -7.90 -25.61
C THR A 210 12.52 -6.46 -25.32
N THR A 211 11.70 -6.21 -24.30
CA THR A 211 11.15 -4.87 -24.05
C THR A 211 11.23 -4.51 -22.56
N GLU A 212 11.76 -3.35 -22.25
CA GLU A 212 11.68 -2.82 -20.88
C GLU A 212 10.22 -2.50 -20.55
N TYR A 213 9.72 -3.05 -19.43
CA TYR A 213 8.36 -2.71 -19.00
C TYR A 213 8.28 -1.24 -18.58
N LYS A 214 7.31 -0.54 -19.14
CA LYS A 214 6.95 0.84 -18.77
C LYS A 214 5.44 1.02 -18.78
N ALA A 215 4.94 1.66 -17.75
CA ALA A 215 3.54 2.05 -17.73
C ALA A 215 3.24 3.08 -18.86
N PRO A 216 2.04 3.07 -19.43
CA PRO A 216 1.63 4.09 -20.40
C PRO A 216 1.72 5.50 -19.80
N VAL A 217 2.25 6.45 -20.55
CA VAL A 217 2.40 7.85 -20.13
C VAL A 217 1.56 8.78 -21.00
N THR A 218 1.21 9.96 -20.44
CA THR A 218 0.56 11.07 -21.13
C THR A 218 1.32 12.38 -20.90
N ASP A 219 0.88 13.46 -21.53
CA ASP A 219 1.40 14.80 -21.28
C ASP A 219 0.76 15.51 -20.04
N GLY A 220 -0.15 14.82 -19.36
CA GLY A 220 -0.90 15.36 -18.23
C GLY A 220 -1.95 16.40 -18.57
N SER A 221 -2.24 16.61 -19.85
CA SER A 221 -3.28 17.56 -20.32
C SER A 221 -4.71 17.04 -20.12
N GLY A 222 -4.88 15.75 -19.81
CA GLY A 222 -6.17 15.03 -19.82
C GLY A 222 -6.58 14.53 -21.21
N SER A 223 -5.73 14.72 -22.22
CA SER A 223 -5.93 14.18 -23.57
C SER A 223 -5.23 12.82 -23.69
N ASN A 224 -5.94 11.75 -23.39
CA ASN A 224 -5.40 10.38 -23.44
C ASN A 224 -5.63 9.69 -24.82
N ARG A 225 -5.69 10.44 -25.92
CA ARG A 225 -6.12 9.91 -27.24
C ARG A 225 -5.20 8.84 -27.79
N ALA A 226 -3.88 9.01 -27.67
CA ALA A 226 -2.91 8.05 -28.23
C ALA A 226 -3.01 6.69 -27.50
N ASN A 227 -3.05 6.72 -26.17
CA ASN A 227 -3.18 5.52 -25.35
C ASN A 227 -4.54 4.84 -25.56
N LEU A 228 -5.64 5.61 -25.67
CA LEU A 228 -6.97 5.04 -25.96
C LEU A 228 -7.04 4.38 -27.34
N ARG A 229 -6.30 4.89 -28.33
CA ARG A 229 -6.19 4.22 -29.64
C ARG A 229 -5.47 2.87 -29.47
N LYS A 230 -4.35 2.84 -28.78
CA LYS A 230 -3.63 1.59 -28.51
C LYS A 230 -4.49 0.59 -27.73
N ALA A 231 -5.21 1.07 -26.71
CA ALA A 231 -6.17 0.23 -25.95
C ALA A 231 -7.24 -0.38 -26.88
N LEU A 232 -7.78 0.41 -27.82
CA LEU A 232 -8.79 -0.09 -28.74
C LEU A 232 -8.22 -1.14 -29.71
N GLU A 233 -6.99 -0.96 -30.20
CA GLU A 233 -6.28 -1.94 -31.04
C GLU A 233 -6.14 -3.28 -30.31
N LEU A 234 -5.68 -3.26 -29.07
CA LEU A 234 -5.54 -4.47 -28.22
C LEU A 234 -6.89 -5.15 -27.96
N LEU A 235 -7.94 -4.37 -27.67
CA LEU A 235 -9.28 -4.89 -27.48
C LEU A 235 -9.83 -5.54 -28.76
N GLN A 236 -9.53 -4.97 -29.93
CA GLN A 236 -9.93 -5.56 -31.22
C GLN A 236 -9.19 -6.86 -31.50
N GLU A 237 -7.90 -6.92 -31.18
CA GLU A 237 -7.10 -8.14 -31.29
C GLU A 237 -7.63 -9.24 -30.35
N ALA A 238 -8.08 -8.86 -29.14
CA ALA A 238 -8.78 -9.75 -28.20
C ALA A 238 -10.22 -10.12 -28.62
N GLY A 239 -10.66 -9.73 -29.83
CA GLY A 239 -11.98 -10.09 -30.37
C GLY A 239 -13.14 -9.19 -29.96
N TRP A 240 -12.86 -8.05 -29.33
CA TRP A 240 -13.88 -7.06 -28.97
C TRP A 240 -14.06 -6.03 -30.08
N THR A 241 -15.29 -5.65 -30.39
CA THR A 241 -15.61 -4.69 -31.45
C THR A 241 -16.61 -3.63 -30.99
N VAL A 242 -16.43 -2.39 -31.47
CA VAL A 242 -17.38 -1.30 -31.19
C VAL A 242 -18.59 -1.40 -32.14
N LYS A 243 -19.78 -1.59 -31.58
CA LYS A 243 -21.06 -1.58 -32.29
C LYS A 243 -22.02 -0.62 -31.61
N GLY A 244 -22.51 0.37 -32.36
CA GLY A 244 -23.43 1.36 -31.84
C GLY A 244 -22.87 2.14 -30.59
N GLY A 245 -21.56 2.43 -30.57
CA GLY A 245 -20.91 3.12 -29.48
C GLY A 245 -20.62 2.25 -28.25
N ARG A 246 -20.85 0.94 -28.32
CA ARG A 246 -20.58 -0.02 -27.24
C ARG A 246 -19.55 -1.05 -27.67
N LEU A 247 -18.61 -1.36 -26.80
CA LEU A 247 -17.67 -2.45 -27.01
C LEU A 247 -18.37 -3.78 -26.73
N THR A 248 -18.38 -4.70 -27.69
CA THR A 248 -19.10 -5.98 -27.61
C THR A 248 -18.21 -7.13 -28.05
N ASN A 249 -18.41 -8.31 -27.47
CA ASN A 249 -17.79 -9.55 -27.91
C ASN A 249 -18.47 -10.11 -29.17
N ALA A 250 -17.98 -11.25 -29.68
CA ALA A 250 -18.52 -11.92 -30.86
C ALA A 250 -20.00 -12.31 -30.72
N SER A 251 -20.48 -12.61 -29.52
CA SER A 251 -21.89 -12.93 -29.23
C SER A 251 -22.77 -11.68 -29.03
N GLY A 252 -22.20 -10.47 -29.15
CA GLY A 252 -22.94 -9.21 -29.02
C GLY A 252 -23.14 -8.75 -27.57
N GLN A 253 -22.51 -9.43 -26.60
CA GLN A 253 -22.59 -9.00 -25.21
C GLN A 253 -21.69 -7.77 -24.98
N PRO A 254 -22.19 -6.74 -24.26
CA PRO A 254 -21.39 -5.55 -23.99
C PRO A 254 -20.29 -5.83 -22.96
N PHE A 255 -19.15 -5.16 -23.12
CA PHE A 255 -18.12 -5.15 -22.09
C PHE A 255 -18.57 -4.23 -20.96
N SER A 256 -18.94 -4.83 -19.83
CA SER A 256 -19.38 -4.08 -18.65
C SER A 256 -18.77 -4.64 -17.38
N PHE A 257 -18.46 -3.74 -16.42
CA PHE A 257 -17.97 -4.12 -15.10
C PHE A 257 -18.15 -3.03 -14.04
N GLU A 258 -18.08 -3.44 -12.78
CA GLU A 258 -18.14 -2.57 -11.61
C GLU A 258 -16.75 -2.44 -10.98
N ILE A 259 -16.37 -1.21 -10.60
CA ILE A 259 -15.21 -0.92 -9.73
C ILE A 259 -15.73 -0.79 -8.31
N LEU A 260 -15.38 -1.74 -7.45
CA LEU A 260 -15.75 -1.75 -6.05
C LEU A 260 -14.79 -0.89 -5.24
N LEU A 261 -15.31 0.04 -4.42
CA LEU A 261 -14.55 0.93 -3.54
C LEU A 261 -15.04 0.84 -2.10
N SER A 262 -14.12 0.98 -1.15
CA SER A 262 -14.41 1.12 0.30
C SER A 262 -14.52 2.56 0.77
N SER A 263 -14.13 3.53 -0.06
CA SER A 263 -14.08 4.95 0.34
C SER A 263 -14.48 5.90 -0.79
N PRO A 264 -15.38 6.85 -0.53
CA PRO A 264 -15.73 7.91 -1.48
C PRO A 264 -14.54 8.77 -1.90
N ALA A 265 -13.50 8.85 -1.07
CA ALA A 265 -12.30 9.62 -1.39
C ALA A 265 -11.57 9.11 -2.64
N PHE A 266 -11.77 7.83 -3.00
CA PHE A 266 -11.15 7.23 -4.17
C PHE A 266 -11.98 7.40 -5.46
N GLU A 267 -13.24 7.81 -5.36
CA GLU A 267 -14.10 8.06 -6.53
C GLU A 267 -13.50 9.13 -7.46
N ARG A 268 -12.84 10.16 -6.90
CA ARG A 268 -12.17 11.19 -7.70
C ARG A 268 -11.04 10.64 -8.59
N VAL A 269 -10.52 9.44 -8.30
CA VAL A 269 -9.53 8.73 -9.12
C VAL A 269 -10.23 7.80 -10.10
N ALA A 270 -11.22 7.05 -9.64
CA ALA A 270 -11.94 6.07 -10.45
C ALA A 270 -12.81 6.70 -11.53
N LEU A 271 -13.51 7.81 -11.24
CA LEU A 271 -14.42 8.43 -12.20
C LEU A 271 -13.73 8.98 -13.49
N PRO A 272 -12.54 9.63 -13.43
CA PRO A 272 -11.80 9.96 -14.66
C PRO A 272 -11.37 8.73 -15.47
N TYR A 273 -11.00 7.66 -14.79
CA TYR A 273 -10.67 6.39 -15.43
C TYR A 273 -11.89 5.79 -16.14
N VAL A 274 -13.05 5.76 -15.48
CA VAL A 274 -14.33 5.33 -16.08
C VAL A 274 -14.65 6.13 -17.34
N ARG A 275 -14.48 7.46 -17.31
CA ARG A 275 -14.70 8.31 -18.51
C ARG A 275 -13.80 7.95 -19.68
N ASN A 276 -12.57 7.51 -19.43
CA ASN A 276 -11.68 7.02 -20.47
C ASN A 276 -12.13 5.65 -21.02
N LEU A 277 -12.60 4.76 -20.14
CA LEU A 277 -13.16 3.47 -20.53
C LEU A 277 -14.44 3.63 -21.38
N GLU A 278 -15.30 4.57 -21.02
CA GLU A 278 -16.51 4.90 -21.81
C GLU A 278 -16.18 5.35 -23.23
N ARG A 279 -15.06 6.06 -23.43
CA ARG A 279 -14.58 6.44 -24.78
C ARG A 279 -14.17 5.23 -25.64
N LEU A 280 -13.83 4.10 -25.01
CA LEU A 280 -13.58 2.82 -25.67
C LEU A 280 -14.88 2.03 -25.92
N GLY A 281 -16.02 2.53 -25.45
CA GLY A 281 -17.31 1.84 -25.50
C GLY A 281 -17.53 0.84 -24.36
N ILE A 282 -16.65 0.82 -23.35
CA ILE A 282 -16.76 -0.02 -22.16
C ILE A 282 -17.76 0.62 -21.17
N GLN A 283 -18.66 -0.19 -20.63
CA GLN A 283 -19.64 0.24 -19.64
C GLN A 283 -19.10 -0.06 -18.22
N ALA A 284 -18.24 0.83 -17.73
CA ALA A 284 -17.72 0.73 -16.38
C ALA A 284 -18.54 1.60 -15.41
N SER A 285 -18.72 1.12 -14.18
CA SER A 285 -19.39 1.86 -13.10
C SER A 285 -18.57 1.81 -11.81
N VAL A 286 -18.80 2.77 -10.92
CA VAL A 286 -18.17 2.80 -9.59
C VAL A 286 -19.24 2.51 -8.54
N ARG A 287 -18.92 1.63 -7.60
CA ARG A 287 -19.74 1.34 -6.46
C ARG A 287 -18.95 1.42 -5.17
N THR A 288 -19.26 2.43 -4.38
CA THR A 288 -18.71 2.59 -3.03
C THR A 288 -19.64 1.95 -2.02
N VAL A 289 -19.09 1.14 -1.13
CA VAL A 289 -19.81 0.45 -0.05
C VAL A 289 -19.12 0.74 1.29
N ASP A 290 -19.78 0.44 2.40
CA ASP A 290 -19.16 0.50 3.72
C ASP A 290 -18.04 -0.54 3.90
N THR A 291 -17.20 -0.34 4.92
CA THR A 291 -16.01 -1.16 5.15
C THR A 291 -16.36 -2.64 5.40
N ALA A 292 -17.45 -2.94 6.11
CA ALA A 292 -17.84 -4.32 6.41
C ALA A 292 -18.32 -5.04 5.14
N GLN A 293 -19.14 -4.36 4.33
CA GLN A 293 -19.58 -4.90 3.05
C GLN A 293 -18.40 -5.04 2.08
N TYR A 294 -17.48 -4.07 2.05
CA TYR A 294 -16.27 -4.15 1.23
C TYR A 294 -15.44 -5.38 1.60
N GLN A 295 -15.16 -5.57 2.89
CA GLN A 295 -14.38 -6.70 3.39
C GLN A 295 -15.04 -8.04 3.01
N ASN A 296 -16.34 -8.17 3.26
CA ASN A 296 -17.08 -9.38 2.91
C ASN A 296 -17.03 -9.70 1.41
N ARG A 297 -17.22 -8.70 0.55
CA ARG A 297 -17.15 -8.89 -0.91
C ARG A 297 -15.72 -9.20 -1.37
N SER A 298 -14.72 -8.57 -0.79
CA SER A 298 -13.30 -8.81 -1.10
C SER A 298 -12.88 -10.21 -0.69
N ASP A 299 -13.22 -10.65 0.52
CA ASP A 299 -12.90 -11.99 1.03
C ASP A 299 -13.53 -13.13 0.17
N ASN A 300 -14.70 -12.87 -0.43
CA ASN A 300 -15.39 -13.81 -1.31
C ASN A 300 -15.11 -13.56 -2.80
N PHE A 301 -14.20 -12.63 -3.15
CA PHE A 301 -13.87 -12.24 -4.52
C PHE A 301 -15.10 -11.82 -5.34
N ASP A 302 -16.12 -11.24 -4.68
CA ASP A 302 -17.35 -10.77 -5.31
C ASP A 302 -17.20 -9.33 -5.83
N PHE A 303 -16.36 -9.17 -6.82
CA PHE A 303 -16.13 -7.92 -7.56
C PHE A 303 -15.63 -8.24 -8.97
N ASP A 304 -15.74 -7.27 -9.87
CA ASP A 304 -15.08 -7.33 -11.19
C ASP A 304 -13.69 -6.69 -11.12
N MET A 305 -13.62 -5.46 -10.60
CA MET A 305 -12.40 -4.71 -10.36
C MET A 305 -12.49 -4.04 -8.97
N THR A 306 -11.38 -3.94 -8.27
CA THR A 306 -11.33 -3.27 -6.95
C THR A 306 -10.02 -2.50 -6.80
N VAL A 307 -9.86 -1.74 -5.72
CA VAL A 307 -8.59 -1.15 -5.32
C VAL A 307 -8.01 -1.98 -4.20
N ASP A 308 -6.78 -2.44 -4.37
CA ASP A 308 -6.06 -3.16 -3.33
C ASP A 308 -4.61 -2.67 -3.23
N VAL A 309 -3.94 -3.12 -2.17
CA VAL A 309 -2.57 -2.71 -1.82
C VAL A 309 -1.75 -3.95 -1.50
N TRP A 310 -0.70 -4.17 -2.25
CA TRP A 310 0.30 -5.19 -1.94
C TRP A 310 1.58 -4.52 -1.42
N GLY A 311 1.81 -4.63 -0.11
CA GLY A 311 3.05 -4.19 0.52
C GLY A 311 4.08 -5.30 0.51
N GLN A 312 5.31 -4.97 0.14
CA GLN A 312 6.42 -5.91 0.12
C GLN A 312 7.45 -5.59 1.20
N SER A 313 8.13 -6.57 1.72
CA SER A 313 9.32 -6.38 2.56
C SER A 313 10.59 -6.37 1.71
N LEU A 314 11.72 -5.93 2.28
CA LEU A 314 13.02 -6.08 1.63
C LEU A 314 13.52 -7.54 1.63
N SER A 315 12.82 -8.44 2.30
CA SER A 315 13.12 -9.86 2.34
C SER A 315 11.87 -10.69 2.04
N PRO A 316 11.38 -10.65 0.78
CA PRO A 316 10.22 -11.43 0.38
C PRO A 316 10.46 -12.94 0.57
N GLY A 317 9.39 -13.65 0.93
CA GLY A 317 9.43 -15.06 1.24
C GLY A 317 8.10 -15.77 1.03
N ASN A 318 7.63 -16.52 2.03
CA ASN A 318 6.42 -17.34 1.94
C ASN A 318 5.12 -16.54 1.68
N GLU A 319 5.07 -15.27 2.05
CA GLU A 319 3.93 -14.39 1.78
C GLU A 319 3.66 -14.21 0.27
N GLN A 320 4.67 -14.42 -0.58
CA GLN A 320 4.49 -14.38 -2.03
C GLN A 320 3.51 -15.45 -2.53
N ARG A 321 3.43 -16.60 -1.85
CA ARG A 321 2.41 -17.62 -2.16
C ARG A 321 1.00 -17.12 -1.90
N ASP A 322 0.82 -16.34 -0.82
CA ASP A 322 -0.49 -15.78 -0.48
C ASP A 322 -0.92 -14.69 -1.46
N PHE A 323 0.04 -13.92 -2.02
CA PHE A 323 -0.23 -12.86 -3.00
C PHE A 323 -0.49 -13.38 -4.41
N TRP A 324 0.27 -14.37 -4.89
CA TRP A 324 0.33 -14.74 -6.30
C TRP A 324 0.15 -16.24 -6.56
N GLY A 325 0.24 -17.08 -5.54
CA GLY A 325 0.21 -18.54 -5.69
C GLY A 325 -1.12 -19.07 -6.18
N ALA A 326 -1.10 -20.01 -7.14
CA ALA A 326 -2.29 -20.59 -7.73
C ALA A 326 -3.17 -21.30 -6.70
N SER A 327 -2.59 -21.92 -5.66
CA SER A 327 -3.32 -22.57 -4.58
C SER A 327 -4.20 -21.61 -3.76
N ARG A 328 -3.88 -20.31 -3.78
CA ARG A 328 -4.60 -19.25 -3.05
C ARG A 328 -5.68 -18.59 -3.89
N ARG A 329 -5.73 -18.88 -5.19
CA ARG A 329 -6.63 -18.23 -6.13
C ARG A 329 -8.09 -18.19 -5.63
N ASP A 330 -8.60 -19.31 -5.20
CA ASP A 330 -10.03 -19.46 -4.86
C ASP A 330 -10.25 -19.68 -3.35
N GLU A 331 -9.23 -19.45 -2.53
CA GLU A 331 -9.30 -19.51 -1.06
C GLU A 331 -9.85 -18.19 -0.51
N PRO A 332 -11.07 -18.18 0.08
CA PRO A 332 -11.66 -16.96 0.63
C PRO A 332 -10.76 -16.27 1.65
N GLY A 333 -10.63 -14.95 1.55
CA GLY A 333 -9.79 -14.16 2.42
C GLY A 333 -8.30 -14.21 2.11
N SER A 334 -7.85 -14.95 1.09
CA SER A 334 -6.46 -14.89 0.63
C SER A 334 -6.14 -13.53 0.00
N ARG A 335 -4.87 -13.20 -0.04
CA ARG A 335 -4.39 -11.95 -0.66
C ARG A 335 -4.12 -12.07 -2.17
N ASN A 336 -4.44 -13.21 -2.78
CA ASN A 336 -4.46 -13.36 -4.23
C ASN A 336 -5.72 -12.71 -4.82
N THR A 337 -5.85 -11.42 -4.58
CA THR A 337 -7.01 -10.59 -4.96
C THR A 337 -7.27 -10.65 -6.46
N ALA A 338 -6.22 -10.65 -7.28
CA ALA A 338 -6.34 -10.75 -8.73
C ALA A 338 -6.83 -12.11 -9.23
N GLY A 339 -6.62 -13.19 -8.47
CA GLY A 339 -6.94 -14.54 -8.89
C GLY A 339 -5.91 -15.13 -9.87
N ILE A 340 -4.65 -14.82 -9.65
CA ILE A 340 -3.52 -15.36 -10.44
C ILE A 340 -3.44 -16.86 -10.23
N ALA A 341 -3.25 -17.61 -11.33
CA ALA A 341 -3.00 -19.05 -11.33
C ALA A 341 -2.11 -19.40 -12.52
N ASP A 342 -0.83 -19.08 -12.38
CA ASP A 342 0.18 -19.27 -13.40
C ASP A 342 1.30 -20.19 -12.85
N PRO A 343 1.52 -21.38 -13.47
CA PRO A 343 2.55 -22.32 -13.01
C PRO A 343 3.97 -21.75 -13.04
N VAL A 344 4.27 -20.79 -13.91
CA VAL A 344 5.59 -20.15 -13.94
C VAL A 344 5.76 -19.22 -12.75
N ILE A 345 4.71 -18.48 -12.39
CA ILE A 345 4.72 -17.63 -11.19
C ILE A 345 4.91 -18.50 -9.93
N ASP A 346 4.24 -19.66 -9.82
CA ASP A 346 4.43 -20.58 -8.69
C ASP A 346 5.89 -21.05 -8.58
N GLN A 347 6.52 -21.40 -9.70
CA GLN A 347 7.93 -21.80 -9.71
C GLN A 347 8.88 -20.65 -9.35
N LEU A 348 8.61 -19.44 -9.82
CA LEU A 348 9.39 -18.26 -9.46
C LEU A 348 9.24 -17.90 -7.97
N ILE A 349 8.04 -18.06 -7.40
CA ILE A 349 7.82 -17.93 -5.95
C ILE A 349 8.68 -18.93 -5.17
N ASP A 350 8.74 -20.19 -5.61
CA ASP A 350 9.57 -21.22 -4.98
C ASP A 350 11.05 -20.86 -5.02
N LEU A 351 11.53 -20.31 -6.14
CA LEU A 351 12.90 -19.83 -6.25
C LEU A 351 13.19 -18.67 -5.28
N VAL A 352 12.25 -17.71 -5.13
CA VAL A 352 12.38 -16.61 -4.17
C VAL A 352 12.49 -17.14 -2.74
N ILE A 353 11.58 -18.04 -2.34
CA ILE A 353 11.56 -18.61 -0.99
C ILE A 353 12.85 -19.39 -0.68
N GLN A 354 13.40 -20.06 -1.67
CA GLN A 354 14.61 -20.88 -1.54
C GLN A 354 15.91 -20.11 -1.82
N ALA A 355 15.87 -18.76 -1.84
CA ALA A 355 17.07 -17.97 -2.07
C ALA A 355 18.07 -18.16 -0.92
N PRO A 356 19.32 -18.62 -1.20
CA PRO A 356 20.28 -18.93 -0.16
C PRO A 356 20.95 -17.69 0.43
N ASP A 357 20.95 -16.57 -0.30
CA ASP A 357 21.63 -15.33 0.05
C ASP A 357 20.91 -14.12 -0.55
N ARG A 358 21.39 -12.92 -0.19
CA ARG A 358 20.79 -11.65 -0.62
C ARG A 358 20.83 -11.45 -2.14
N ASP A 359 21.96 -11.74 -2.77
CA ASP A 359 22.15 -11.52 -4.20
C ASP A 359 21.20 -12.43 -5.01
N SER A 360 21.10 -13.69 -4.62
CA SER A 360 20.14 -14.64 -5.20
C SER A 360 18.69 -14.19 -4.98
N LEU A 361 18.35 -13.67 -3.79
CA LEU A 361 17.02 -13.15 -3.49
C LEU A 361 16.67 -11.99 -4.41
N ILE A 362 17.56 -11.03 -4.60
CA ILE A 362 17.36 -9.87 -5.48
C ILE A 362 17.06 -10.35 -6.91
N VAL A 363 17.92 -11.21 -7.45
CA VAL A 363 17.81 -11.69 -8.83
C VAL A 363 16.51 -12.47 -9.06
N ARG A 364 16.17 -13.37 -8.15
CA ARG A 364 14.95 -14.19 -8.24
C ARG A 364 13.68 -13.37 -8.08
N THR A 365 13.71 -12.36 -7.20
CA THR A 365 12.59 -11.43 -7.03
C THR A 365 12.39 -10.56 -8.27
N ARG A 366 13.47 -10.09 -8.91
CA ARG A 366 13.37 -9.35 -10.18
C ARG A 366 12.76 -10.19 -11.29
N ALA A 367 13.14 -11.48 -11.38
CA ALA A 367 12.51 -12.39 -12.34
C ALA A 367 11.01 -12.55 -12.10
N LEU A 368 10.59 -12.73 -10.84
CA LEU A 368 9.17 -12.78 -10.46
C LEU A 368 8.44 -11.48 -10.78
N ASP A 369 9.01 -10.33 -10.38
CA ASP A 369 8.45 -9.00 -10.64
C ASP A 369 8.19 -8.77 -12.12
N ARG A 370 9.16 -9.11 -12.96
CA ARG A 370 9.07 -8.96 -14.42
C ARG A 370 7.93 -9.77 -15.02
N VAL A 371 7.77 -11.03 -14.62
CA VAL A 371 6.69 -11.88 -15.12
C VAL A 371 5.33 -11.38 -14.62
N LEU A 372 5.23 -10.93 -13.37
CA LEU A 372 4.03 -10.31 -12.83
C LEU A 372 3.63 -9.04 -13.60
N LEU A 373 4.61 -8.19 -13.94
CA LEU A 373 4.36 -6.95 -14.68
C LEU A 373 3.79 -7.21 -16.08
N TRP A 374 4.39 -8.14 -16.84
CA TRP A 374 3.92 -8.51 -18.18
C TRP A 374 2.63 -9.35 -18.15
N GLY A 375 2.20 -9.83 -16.98
CA GLY A 375 0.88 -10.41 -16.78
C GLY A 375 -0.26 -9.38 -16.76
N HIS A 376 0.04 -8.10 -16.59
CA HIS A 376 -0.93 -6.98 -16.56
C HIS A 376 -2.11 -7.20 -15.61
N TYR A 377 -1.89 -7.83 -14.45
CA TYR A 377 -2.94 -8.18 -13.49
C TYR A 377 -3.58 -6.97 -12.79
N VAL A 378 -2.91 -5.84 -12.85
CA VAL A 378 -3.27 -4.60 -12.18
C VAL A 378 -3.07 -3.41 -13.11
N VAL A 379 -3.87 -2.37 -12.94
CA VAL A 379 -3.57 -1.02 -13.41
C VAL A 379 -2.83 -0.32 -12.27
N PRO A 380 -1.48 -0.25 -12.29
CA PRO A 380 -0.73 0.31 -11.19
C PRO A 380 -1.04 1.80 -11.04
N HIS A 381 -1.10 2.29 -9.81
CA HIS A 381 -1.33 3.69 -9.55
C HIS A 381 -0.02 4.43 -9.32
N TRP A 382 0.35 4.69 -8.08
CA TRP A 382 1.47 5.52 -7.68
C TRP A 382 2.05 5.11 -6.34
N HIS A 383 3.23 5.58 -6.05
CA HIS A 383 3.86 5.53 -4.74
C HIS A 383 4.48 6.88 -4.40
N ILE A 384 4.77 7.08 -3.13
CA ILE A 384 5.50 8.25 -2.63
C ILE A 384 6.91 7.83 -2.21
N ARG A 385 7.89 8.72 -2.43
CA ARG A 385 9.30 8.52 -2.04
C ARG A 385 9.71 9.32 -0.81
N ALA A 386 8.75 9.76 -0.02
CA ALA A 386 9.01 10.49 1.21
C ALA A 386 7.88 10.30 2.21
N PHE A 387 8.20 10.33 3.49
CA PHE A 387 7.19 10.52 4.52
C PHE A 387 6.83 12.00 4.63
N ARG A 388 5.56 12.34 4.52
CA ARG A 388 5.03 13.66 4.85
C ARG A 388 4.73 13.70 6.32
N THR A 389 5.60 14.27 7.11
CA THR A 389 5.47 14.25 8.56
C THR A 389 5.15 15.65 9.08
N VAL A 390 4.20 15.72 9.99
CA VAL A 390 3.80 16.96 10.67
C VAL A 390 3.79 16.70 12.17
N TYR A 391 4.40 17.59 12.93
CA TYR A 391 4.50 17.43 14.38
C TYR A 391 4.66 18.77 15.09
N TRP A 392 4.20 18.82 16.32
CA TRP A 392 4.51 19.92 17.23
C TRP A 392 5.98 19.87 17.60
N ASP A 393 6.69 21.00 17.57
CA ASP A 393 8.16 21.09 17.79
C ASP A 393 8.54 20.78 19.26
N LYS A 394 8.32 19.55 19.65
CA LYS A 394 8.63 19.00 20.98
C LYS A 394 9.73 17.96 20.94
N PHE A 395 10.14 17.52 19.74
CA PHE A 395 10.96 16.33 19.57
C PHE A 395 12.41 16.66 19.23
N GLY A 396 13.31 15.85 19.77
CA GLY A 396 14.66 15.67 19.26
C GLY A 396 14.73 14.45 18.34
N GLN A 397 15.69 14.48 17.44
CA GLN A 397 15.91 13.45 16.43
C GLN A 397 17.40 13.09 16.40
N PRO A 398 17.79 11.83 16.08
CA PRO A 398 19.20 11.48 15.91
C PRO A 398 19.79 12.18 14.68
N GLU A 399 21.08 12.54 14.75
CA GLU A 399 21.80 13.12 13.61
C GLU A 399 21.81 12.19 12.38
N ILE A 400 21.90 10.89 12.63
CA ILE A 400 21.83 9.85 11.59
C ILE A 400 20.44 9.23 11.65
N ALA A 401 19.61 9.58 10.68
CA ALA A 401 18.27 8.99 10.55
C ALA A 401 18.35 7.48 10.26
N PRO A 402 17.40 6.68 10.76
CA PRO A 402 17.29 5.27 10.39
C PRO A 402 17.15 5.10 8.88
N LYS A 403 17.95 4.21 8.29
CA LYS A 403 17.97 4.00 6.83
C LYS A 403 16.67 3.41 6.29
N TYR A 404 16.00 2.56 7.06
CA TYR A 404 14.87 1.75 6.61
C TYR A 404 13.54 2.09 7.29
N ALA A 405 13.50 3.14 8.09
CA ALA A 405 12.30 3.57 8.82
C ALA A 405 12.33 5.07 9.07
N LEU A 406 11.17 5.67 9.32
CA LEU A 406 11.08 7.07 9.77
C LEU A 406 11.71 7.24 11.17
N GLY A 407 11.57 6.24 12.03
CA GLY A 407 12.15 6.19 13.36
C GLY A 407 11.42 7.01 14.42
N PHE A 408 10.25 7.56 14.14
CA PHE A 408 9.54 8.42 15.09
C PHE A 408 9.29 7.74 16.44
N SER A 409 8.62 6.58 16.45
CA SER A 409 8.30 5.88 17.70
C SER A 409 9.51 5.26 18.39
N ASP A 410 10.58 5.01 17.63
CA ASP A 410 11.68 4.19 18.08
C ASP A 410 12.87 5.02 18.55
N THR A 411 13.30 6.02 17.76
CA THR A 411 14.57 6.72 17.96
C THR A 411 14.44 8.20 18.34
N TRP A 412 13.24 8.80 18.21
CA TRP A 412 13.02 10.17 18.63
C TRP A 412 12.81 10.23 20.15
N TRP A 413 12.95 11.45 20.72
CA TRP A 413 12.71 11.71 22.12
C TRP A 413 12.02 13.06 22.33
N ILE A 414 11.49 13.30 23.52
CA ILE A 414 11.03 14.63 23.90
C ILE A 414 12.24 15.50 24.24
N ASP A 415 12.43 16.58 23.50
CA ASP A 415 13.41 17.62 23.83
C ASP A 415 12.78 18.57 24.86
N PRO A 416 13.31 18.66 26.09
CA PRO A 416 12.70 19.46 27.16
C PRO A 416 12.61 20.95 26.83
N ALA A 417 13.61 21.51 26.12
CA ALA A 417 13.65 22.93 25.78
C ALA A 417 12.61 23.25 24.68
N LYS A 418 12.46 22.39 23.70
CA LYS A 418 11.44 22.50 22.66
C LYS A 418 10.04 22.35 23.24
N ALA A 419 9.81 21.33 24.06
CA ALA A 419 8.53 21.07 24.72
C ALA A 419 8.10 22.25 25.61
N GLU A 420 9.02 22.85 26.36
CA GLU A 420 8.72 24.02 27.19
C GLU A 420 8.30 25.24 26.35
N ARG A 421 8.94 25.49 25.19
CA ARG A 421 8.54 26.56 24.27
C ARG A 421 7.10 26.39 23.78
N VAL A 422 6.72 25.18 23.36
CA VAL A 422 5.34 24.89 22.90
C VAL A 422 4.36 25.04 24.06
N ASN A 423 4.65 24.51 25.23
CA ASN A 423 3.80 24.58 26.43
C ASN A 423 3.64 26.01 26.97
N ALA A 424 4.66 26.83 26.90
CA ALA A 424 4.59 28.24 27.31
C ALA A 424 3.61 29.04 26.44
N PHE A 425 3.51 28.69 25.16
CA PHE A 425 2.54 29.30 24.25
C PHE A 425 1.09 28.91 24.60
N ARG A 426 0.85 27.63 24.90
CA ARG A 426 -0.46 27.16 25.37
C ARG A 426 -0.96 27.94 26.59
N ARG A 427 -0.11 28.16 27.59
CA ARG A 427 -0.43 28.93 28.79
C ARG A 427 -0.81 30.37 28.51
N ARG A 428 -0.22 31.01 27.48
CA ARG A 428 -0.56 32.40 27.06
C ARG A 428 -1.87 32.49 26.28
N ALA A 429 -2.21 31.47 25.51
CA ALA A 429 -3.43 31.43 24.72
C ALA A 429 -4.67 31.08 25.58
N SER A 430 -4.47 30.50 26.77
CA SER A 430 -5.54 30.12 27.71
C SER A 430 -5.86 31.20 28.74
N ASN A 431 -5.05 32.28 28.79
CA ASN A 431 -5.27 33.50 29.63
C ASN A 431 -5.72 34.67 28.74
#